data_ccb6500e1738d53c0c9087c1748e576f
#
_entry.id   ccb6500e1738d53c0c9087c1748e576f
#
_cell.length_a   1.000
_cell.length_b   1.000
_cell.length_c   1.000
_cell.angle_alpha   90.00
_cell.angle_beta   90.00
_cell.angle_gamma   90.00
#
_symmetry.space_group_name_H-M   'P 1'
#
loop_
_entity.id
_entity.type
_entity.pdbx_description
1 polymer ?
#
loop_
_entity_poly.entity_id
_entity_poly.type
_entity_poly.pdbx_seq_one_letter_code
_entity_poly.pdbx_strand_id
1 'polypeptide(L)'
;MYKVRRLMKKAFTPITIMLIPHTDRKSVSIKVPSIGIFASLIIWCIGMGYVFSIAVYAFEYNNMKQKVKYYSAQFTEMQLTVAALKKAEADFQKLFSFKSKEKVLESIDTSDTGSIDIENLKKQIIISYETIGEIREYLSKQHDRYVSTPKGLPVDGGRITSFFGSRDHPKSGDHQFHTGVDIAAESGWPVKATADGVVSFADWSGGSGNLVAIEHGFGFSTYYAHNRRLSVRIGQTVKRGDVIGYVGSTGNSTGPHVHYEVWKDGKPMNPSGYLDGRA
;
A
#
# COMPACT_ATOMS: atom_id res chain seq x y z
N MET A 1 53.40 -15.80 -4.32
CA MET A 1 54.22 -14.56 -4.44
C MET A 1 54.69 -14.25 -5.86
N TYR A 2 55.16 -15.21 -6.67
CA TYR A 2 55.74 -14.99 -8.01
C TYR A 2 54.73 -14.42 -9.04
N LYS A 3 53.46 -14.88 -9.05
CA LYS A 3 52.41 -14.36 -9.96
C LYS A 3 52.04 -12.90 -9.72
N VAL A 4 52.03 -12.44 -8.47
CA VAL A 4 51.70 -11.04 -8.11
C VAL A 4 52.83 -10.09 -8.54
N ARG A 5 54.08 -10.45 -8.34
CA ARG A 5 55.26 -9.66 -8.80
C ARG A 5 55.30 -9.53 -10.35
N ARG A 6 54.87 -10.55 -11.08
CA ARG A 6 54.82 -10.52 -12.56
C ARG A 6 53.69 -9.62 -13.08
N LEU A 7 52.53 -9.63 -12.39
CA LEU A 7 51.42 -8.74 -12.68
C LEU A 7 51.77 -7.27 -12.37
N MET A 8 52.43 -7.00 -11.25
CA MET A 8 52.89 -5.67 -10.91
C MET A 8 53.93 -5.12 -11.91
N LYS A 9 54.87 -5.94 -12.36
CA LYS A 9 55.85 -5.51 -13.41
C LYS A 9 55.13 -5.16 -14.72
N LYS A 10 54.11 -5.89 -15.13
CA LYS A 10 53.32 -5.58 -16.34
C LYS A 10 52.46 -4.32 -16.18
N ALA A 11 51.97 -4.03 -14.99
CA ALA A 11 51.16 -2.82 -14.71
C ALA A 11 52.00 -1.52 -14.76
N PHE A 12 53.31 -1.61 -14.56
CA PHE A 12 54.23 -0.45 -14.63
C PHE A 12 54.95 -0.33 -15.97
N THR A 13 54.68 -1.17 -16.99
CA THR A 13 55.27 -0.98 -18.31
C THR A 13 54.69 0.27 -18.97
N PRO A 14 55.53 1.23 -19.39
CA PRO A 14 55.01 2.44 -20.02
C PRO A 14 54.52 2.16 -21.44
N ILE A 15 53.35 2.70 -21.75
CA ILE A 15 52.85 2.74 -23.14
C ILE A 15 53.37 4.05 -23.73
N THR A 16 54.02 3.95 -24.90
CA THR A 16 54.47 5.13 -25.62
C THR A 16 53.44 5.52 -26.65
N ILE A 17 52.81 6.67 -26.47
CA ILE A 17 51.91 7.25 -27.45
C ILE A 17 52.74 8.21 -28.32
N MET A 18 52.80 7.93 -29.61
CA MET A 18 53.54 8.73 -30.57
C MET A 18 52.54 9.51 -31.42
N LEU A 19 52.55 10.83 -31.26
CA LEU A 19 51.77 11.75 -32.12
C LEU A 19 52.65 12.12 -33.31
N ILE A 20 52.28 11.62 -34.49
CA ILE A 20 52.97 11.93 -35.75
C ILE A 20 52.09 12.96 -36.47
N PRO A 21 52.51 14.24 -36.51
CA PRO A 21 51.79 15.26 -37.28
C PRO A 21 51.96 15.01 -38.78
N HIS A 22 50.93 15.30 -39.56
CA HIS A 22 50.92 15.14 -41.02
C HIS A 22 51.73 16.18 -41.80
N THR A 23 52.44 17.04 -41.07
CA THR A 23 53.34 18.11 -41.60
C THR A 23 54.74 17.94 -41.01
N ASP A 24 55.76 18.57 -41.61
CA ASP A 24 57.20 18.48 -41.28
C ASP A 24 57.59 18.84 -39.80
N ARG A 25 56.66 18.71 -38.86
CA ARG A 25 56.93 18.91 -37.42
C ARG A 25 57.40 17.61 -36.78
N LYS A 26 58.35 17.76 -35.83
CA LYS A 26 58.89 16.63 -35.07
C LYS A 26 57.77 15.87 -34.33
N SER A 27 57.81 14.54 -34.42
CA SER A 27 56.94 13.67 -33.64
C SER A 27 57.14 13.84 -32.13
N VAL A 28 56.06 13.92 -31.39
CA VAL A 28 56.08 14.01 -29.92
C VAL A 28 55.73 12.63 -29.35
N SER A 29 56.60 12.06 -28.54
CA SER A 29 56.38 10.81 -27.84
C SER A 29 56.14 11.06 -26.35
N ILE A 30 54.99 10.63 -25.83
CA ILE A 30 54.61 10.71 -24.43
C ILE A 30 54.60 9.28 -23.86
N LYS A 31 55.38 9.06 -22.79
CA LYS A 31 55.41 7.77 -22.08
C LYS A 31 54.45 7.85 -20.91
N VAL A 32 53.36 7.08 -20.95
CA VAL A 32 52.33 7.03 -19.89
C VAL A 32 52.39 5.65 -19.24
N PRO A 33 52.55 5.54 -17.91
CA PRO A 33 52.48 4.21 -17.25
C PRO A 33 51.11 3.61 -17.44
N SER A 34 51.02 2.31 -17.84
CA SER A 34 49.76 1.63 -18.11
C SER A 34 48.79 1.66 -16.92
N ILE A 35 49.31 1.61 -15.70
CA ILE A 35 48.52 1.72 -14.48
C ILE A 35 47.77 3.06 -14.38
N GLY A 36 48.35 4.16 -14.88
CA GLY A 36 47.69 5.47 -14.90
C GLY A 36 46.48 5.50 -15.83
N ILE A 37 46.57 4.79 -16.97
CA ILE A 37 45.44 4.67 -17.91
C ILE A 37 44.30 3.85 -17.29
N PHE A 38 44.62 2.71 -16.65
CA PHE A 38 43.61 1.91 -15.96
C PHE A 38 42.98 2.64 -14.78
N ALA A 39 43.78 3.35 -13.98
CA ALA A 39 43.29 4.13 -12.86
C ALA A 39 42.35 5.26 -13.33
N SER A 40 42.72 5.98 -14.39
CA SER A 40 41.86 7.04 -14.95
C SER A 40 40.55 6.49 -15.51
N LEU A 41 40.58 5.31 -16.13
CA LEU A 41 39.39 4.65 -16.67
C LEU A 41 38.44 4.19 -15.55
N ILE A 42 38.99 3.66 -14.45
CA ILE A 42 38.18 3.29 -13.25
C ILE A 42 37.54 4.53 -12.63
N ILE A 43 38.33 5.62 -12.46
CA ILE A 43 37.80 6.87 -11.91
C ILE A 43 36.69 7.42 -12.81
N TRP A 44 36.88 7.35 -14.13
CA TRP A 44 35.86 7.79 -15.10
C TRP A 44 34.61 6.95 -15.02
N CYS A 45 34.72 5.61 -14.93
CA CYS A 45 33.56 4.71 -14.76
C CYS A 45 32.79 4.98 -13.45
N ILE A 46 33.53 5.20 -12.34
CA ILE A 46 32.92 5.56 -11.05
C ILE A 46 32.20 6.91 -11.17
N GLY A 47 32.80 7.90 -11.80
CA GLY A 47 32.19 9.21 -12.05
C GLY A 47 30.93 9.12 -12.89
N MET A 48 30.95 8.34 -13.97
CA MET A 48 29.76 8.10 -14.81
C MET A 48 28.66 7.38 -14.04
N GLY A 49 28.99 6.37 -13.24
CA GLY A 49 28.04 5.67 -12.38
C GLY A 49 27.37 6.61 -11.36
N TYR A 50 28.15 7.51 -10.78
CA TYR A 50 27.64 8.52 -9.84
C TYR A 50 26.68 9.52 -10.53
N VAL A 51 27.06 10.05 -11.69
CA VAL A 51 26.21 10.97 -12.48
C VAL A 51 24.92 10.28 -12.91
N PHE A 52 24.99 9.02 -13.35
CA PHE A 52 23.82 8.24 -13.71
C PHE A 52 22.88 8.02 -12.51
N SER A 53 23.43 7.70 -11.35
CA SER A 53 22.66 7.56 -10.10
C SER A 53 21.93 8.85 -9.73
N ILE A 54 22.60 10.00 -9.82
CA ILE A 54 21.97 11.31 -9.58
C ILE A 54 20.84 11.57 -10.59
N ALA A 55 21.05 11.26 -11.85
CA ALA A 55 20.03 11.47 -12.91
C ALA A 55 18.77 10.61 -12.65
N VAL A 56 18.95 9.35 -12.28
CA VAL A 56 17.82 8.44 -11.90
C VAL A 56 17.10 9.01 -10.68
N TYR A 57 17.84 9.42 -9.65
CA TYR A 57 17.24 9.98 -8.44
C TYR A 57 16.45 11.27 -8.71
N ALA A 58 16.98 12.16 -9.56
CA ALA A 58 16.31 13.39 -9.98
C ALA A 58 15.04 13.10 -10.78
N PHE A 59 15.07 12.09 -11.65
CA PHE A 59 13.91 11.66 -12.43
C PHE A 59 12.82 11.09 -11.52
N GLU A 60 13.16 10.19 -10.60
CA GLU A 60 12.21 9.63 -9.63
C GLU A 60 11.63 10.72 -8.72
N TYR A 61 12.46 11.64 -8.23
CA TYR A 61 12.02 12.77 -7.43
C TYR A 61 11.00 13.65 -8.17
N ASN A 62 11.27 13.99 -9.44
CA ASN A 62 10.35 14.78 -10.26
C ASN A 62 9.03 14.05 -10.52
N ASN A 63 9.09 12.75 -10.79
CA ASN A 63 7.89 11.92 -10.96
C ASN A 63 7.06 11.87 -9.67
N MET A 64 7.73 11.69 -8.52
CA MET A 64 7.05 11.67 -7.22
C MET A 64 6.41 13.03 -6.90
N LYS A 65 7.12 14.12 -7.17
CA LYS A 65 6.61 15.49 -6.99
C LYS A 65 5.37 15.77 -7.85
N GLN A 66 5.35 15.30 -9.11
CA GLN A 66 4.18 15.42 -9.98
C GLN A 66 2.99 14.60 -9.45
N LYS A 67 3.23 13.35 -9.02
CA LYS A 67 2.19 12.52 -8.41
C LYS A 67 1.61 13.16 -7.14
N VAL A 68 2.46 13.67 -6.25
CA VAL A 68 2.02 14.36 -5.04
C VAL A 68 1.17 15.59 -5.38
N LYS A 69 1.59 16.39 -6.37
CA LYS A 69 0.82 17.55 -6.82
C LYS A 69 -0.54 17.14 -7.42
N TYR A 70 -0.58 16.08 -8.22
CA TYR A 70 -1.81 15.53 -8.78
C TYR A 70 -2.78 15.05 -7.69
N TYR A 71 -2.28 14.23 -6.75
CA TYR A 71 -3.11 13.72 -5.65
C TYR A 71 -3.55 14.82 -4.67
N SER A 72 -2.71 15.84 -4.42
CA SER A 72 -3.09 16.97 -3.57
C SER A 72 -4.21 17.81 -4.21
N ALA A 73 -4.17 17.99 -5.53
CA ALA A 73 -5.25 18.68 -6.25
C ALA A 73 -6.57 17.89 -6.18
N GLN A 74 -6.53 16.57 -6.44
CA GLN A 74 -7.71 15.70 -6.30
C GLN A 74 -8.25 15.67 -4.87
N PHE A 75 -7.36 15.64 -3.87
CA PHE A 75 -7.76 15.66 -2.47
C PHE A 75 -8.45 17.00 -2.10
N THR A 76 -7.95 18.12 -2.61
CA THR A 76 -8.58 19.43 -2.40
C THR A 76 -9.95 19.49 -3.06
N GLU A 77 -10.09 18.99 -4.29
CA GLU A 77 -11.37 18.92 -4.99
C GLU A 77 -12.37 18.04 -4.26
N MET A 78 -11.92 16.89 -3.76
CA MET A 78 -12.74 15.99 -2.94
C MET A 78 -13.16 16.65 -1.62
N GLN A 79 -12.28 17.40 -0.94
CA GLN A 79 -12.62 18.14 0.27
C GLN A 79 -13.66 19.23 -0.01
N LEU A 80 -13.56 19.96 -1.13
CA LEU A 80 -14.54 20.95 -1.55
C LEU A 80 -15.90 20.30 -1.83
N THR A 81 -15.91 19.15 -2.49
CA THR A 81 -17.14 18.39 -2.77
C THR A 81 -17.79 17.90 -1.49
N VAL A 82 -17.02 17.36 -0.54
CA VAL A 82 -17.51 16.92 0.78
C VAL A 82 -18.04 18.13 1.60
N ALA A 83 -17.34 19.28 1.54
CA ALA A 83 -17.79 20.49 2.23
C ALA A 83 -19.11 21.04 1.63
N ALA A 84 -19.24 21.00 0.30
CA ALA A 84 -20.47 21.39 -0.40
C ALA A 84 -21.63 20.44 -0.06
N LEU A 85 -21.38 19.10 0.00
CA LEU A 85 -22.36 18.10 0.42
C LEU A 85 -22.80 18.31 1.88
N LYS A 86 -21.86 18.56 2.81
CA LYS A 86 -22.20 18.85 4.21
C LYS A 86 -23.01 20.15 4.36
N LYS A 87 -22.69 21.17 3.55
CA LYS A 87 -23.46 22.41 3.53
C LYS A 87 -24.87 22.17 3.00
N ALA A 88 -24.99 21.42 1.89
CA ALA A 88 -26.28 21.06 1.32
C ALA A 88 -27.12 20.19 2.30
N GLU A 89 -26.48 19.26 3.02
CA GLU A 89 -27.12 18.47 4.07
C GLU A 89 -27.61 19.36 5.24
N ALA A 90 -26.79 20.32 5.69
CA ALA A 90 -27.16 21.23 6.77
C ALA A 90 -28.28 22.20 6.34
N ASP A 91 -28.22 22.69 5.10
CA ASP A 91 -29.28 23.53 4.54
C ASP A 91 -30.58 22.73 4.34
N PHE A 92 -30.46 21.48 3.92
CA PHE A 92 -31.58 20.53 3.81
C PHE A 92 -32.19 20.21 5.19
N GLN A 93 -31.35 19.90 6.21
CA GLN A 93 -31.84 19.69 7.58
C GLN A 93 -32.53 20.94 8.16
N LYS A 94 -32.05 22.14 7.84
CA LYS A 94 -32.75 23.40 8.20
C LYS A 94 -34.10 23.51 7.54
N LEU A 95 -34.25 23.15 6.27
CA LEU A 95 -35.50 23.14 5.55
C LEU A 95 -36.51 22.10 6.10
N PHE A 96 -36.01 20.97 6.61
CA PHE A 96 -36.82 19.88 7.17
C PHE A 96 -36.95 19.89 8.70
N SER A 97 -36.21 20.77 9.43
CA SER A 97 -36.41 20.99 10.86
C SER A 97 -37.72 21.78 11.16
N PHE A 98 -38.37 22.31 10.12
CA PHE A 98 -39.74 22.77 10.24
C PHE A 98 -40.67 21.58 10.40
N LYS A 99 -41.01 21.29 11.65
CA LYS A 99 -42.01 20.29 12.04
C LYS A 99 -43.34 20.59 11.32
N SER A 100 -43.60 19.82 10.31
CA SER A 100 -44.83 19.63 9.52
C SER A 100 -44.83 20.31 8.16
N LYS A 101 -45.15 19.48 7.14
CA LYS A 101 -45.47 19.90 5.77
C LYS A 101 -46.46 21.09 5.71
N GLU A 102 -47.35 21.22 6.68
CA GLU A 102 -48.40 22.25 6.76
C GLU A 102 -47.82 23.65 7.06
N LYS A 103 -46.80 23.77 7.95
CA LYS A 103 -46.19 25.07 8.26
C LYS A 103 -45.33 25.66 7.12
N VAL A 104 -44.73 24.81 6.27
CA VAL A 104 -44.00 25.30 5.09
C VAL A 104 -44.98 25.78 4.01
N LEU A 105 -46.14 25.15 3.88
CA LEU A 105 -47.19 25.61 2.97
C LEU A 105 -47.92 26.87 3.45
N GLU A 106 -48.09 27.07 4.77
CA GLU A 106 -48.64 28.25 5.36
C GLU A 106 -47.70 29.47 5.36
N SER A 107 -46.38 29.29 5.31
CA SER A 107 -45.41 30.36 5.29
C SER A 107 -45.13 30.93 3.89
N ILE A 108 -45.70 30.33 2.84
CA ILE A 108 -45.63 30.85 1.48
C ILE A 108 -46.78 31.86 1.35
N ASP A 109 -46.46 33.14 1.61
CA ASP A 109 -47.36 34.24 1.36
C ASP A 109 -47.65 34.33 -0.17
N THR A 110 -48.89 33.98 -0.56
CA THR A 110 -49.31 33.86 -1.97
C THR A 110 -49.71 35.22 -2.55
N SER A 111 -49.42 36.32 -1.86
CA SER A 111 -49.93 37.66 -2.24
C SER A 111 -49.06 38.45 -3.21
N ASP A 112 -47.83 38.01 -3.53
CA ASP A 112 -46.92 38.79 -4.40
C ASP A 112 -46.09 37.91 -5.33
N THR A 113 -46.71 37.21 -6.33
CA THR A 113 -45.94 36.34 -7.21
C THR A 113 -46.38 36.46 -8.66
N GLY A 114 -45.41 36.90 -9.44
CA GLY A 114 -45.25 36.36 -10.79
C GLY A 114 -45.08 34.82 -10.68
N SER A 115 -45.97 34.08 -11.35
CA SER A 115 -46.17 32.63 -11.27
C SER A 115 -44.89 31.80 -11.00
N ILE A 116 -44.65 31.45 -9.73
CA ILE A 116 -43.74 30.38 -9.39
C ILE A 116 -44.47 29.06 -9.74
N ASP A 117 -43.93 28.30 -10.69
CA ASP A 117 -44.46 27.00 -11.03
C ASP A 117 -44.17 26.01 -9.87
N ILE A 118 -45.10 25.99 -8.92
CA ILE A 118 -45.02 25.14 -7.70
C ILE A 118 -44.92 23.64 -8.08
N GLU A 119 -45.52 23.24 -9.20
CA GLU A 119 -45.44 21.85 -9.68
C GLU A 119 -44.05 21.49 -10.16
N ASN A 120 -43.38 22.40 -10.86
CA ASN A 120 -41.99 22.23 -11.30
C ASN A 120 -41.03 22.22 -10.13
N LEU A 121 -41.25 23.10 -9.12
CA LEU A 121 -40.46 23.12 -7.89
C LEU A 121 -40.59 21.82 -7.08
N LYS A 122 -41.80 21.28 -6.92
CA LYS A 122 -42.04 19.97 -6.31
C LYS A 122 -41.31 18.86 -7.05
N LYS A 123 -41.36 18.84 -8.39
CA LYS A 123 -40.68 17.86 -9.21
C LYS A 123 -39.16 17.92 -9.04
N GLN A 124 -38.59 19.13 -9.02
CA GLN A 124 -37.16 19.33 -8.78
C GLN A 124 -36.72 18.86 -7.37
N ILE A 125 -37.54 19.14 -6.34
CA ILE A 125 -37.29 18.66 -4.97
C ILE A 125 -37.30 17.13 -4.92
N ILE A 126 -38.25 16.46 -5.56
CA ILE A 126 -38.33 14.99 -5.59
C ILE A 126 -37.10 14.41 -6.28
N ILE A 127 -36.73 14.93 -7.46
CA ILE A 127 -35.54 14.47 -8.21
C ILE A 127 -34.26 14.67 -7.37
N SER A 128 -34.15 15.83 -6.71
CA SER A 128 -32.99 16.12 -5.84
C SER A 128 -32.92 15.14 -4.66
N TYR A 129 -34.07 14.79 -4.07
CA TYR A 129 -34.14 13.83 -2.96
C TYR A 129 -33.71 12.42 -3.39
N GLU A 130 -34.17 11.96 -4.54
CA GLU A 130 -33.77 10.67 -5.11
C GLU A 130 -32.28 10.62 -5.41
N THR A 131 -31.73 11.69 -6.04
CA THR A 131 -30.29 11.81 -6.35
C THR A 131 -29.45 11.80 -5.08
N ILE A 132 -29.84 12.48 -4.00
CA ILE A 132 -29.13 12.46 -2.71
C ILE A 132 -29.18 11.06 -2.10
N GLY A 133 -30.29 10.33 -2.23
CA GLY A 133 -30.42 8.95 -1.80
C GLY A 133 -29.41 8.04 -2.50
N GLU A 134 -29.31 8.13 -3.82
CA GLU A 134 -28.37 7.35 -4.63
C GLU A 134 -26.90 7.66 -4.29
N ILE A 135 -26.57 8.94 -4.13
CA ILE A 135 -25.21 9.36 -3.72
C ILE A 135 -24.85 8.82 -2.33
N ARG A 136 -25.80 8.88 -1.39
CA ARG A 136 -25.58 8.36 -0.03
C ARG A 136 -25.36 6.84 -0.05
N GLU A 137 -26.15 6.11 -0.81
CA GLU A 137 -25.99 4.66 -0.96
C GLU A 137 -24.65 4.32 -1.62
N TYR A 138 -24.27 5.03 -2.68
CA TYR A 138 -22.98 4.88 -3.33
C TYR A 138 -21.81 5.11 -2.36
N LEU A 139 -21.83 6.21 -1.60
CA LEU A 139 -20.79 6.54 -0.63
C LEU A 139 -20.73 5.51 0.51
N SER A 140 -21.88 5.03 1.00
CA SER A 140 -21.93 3.95 1.99
C SER A 140 -21.26 2.69 1.46
N LYS A 141 -21.61 2.25 0.24
CA LYS A 141 -20.99 1.07 -0.39
C LYS A 141 -19.48 1.23 -0.58
N GLN A 142 -19.01 2.43 -0.95
CA GLN A 142 -17.57 2.71 -1.06
C GLN A 142 -16.87 2.66 0.30
N HIS A 143 -17.49 3.23 1.33
CA HIS A 143 -17.00 3.18 2.70
C HIS A 143 -16.90 1.73 3.19
N ASP A 144 -17.98 0.94 3.04
CA ASP A 144 -18.03 -0.45 3.45
C ASP A 144 -16.95 -1.30 2.74
N ARG A 145 -16.76 -1.07 1.43
CA ARG A 145 -15.67 -1.70 0.68
C ARG A 145 -14.30 -1.32 1.23
N TYR A 146 -14.08 -0.04 1.54
CA TYR A 146 -12.80 0.45 2.07
C TYR A 146 -12.45 -0.16 3.44
N VAL A 147 -13.42 -0.21 4.37
CA VAL A 147 -13.19 -0.77 5.70
C VAL A 147 -13.04 -2.29 5.68
N SER A 148 -13.70 -2.96 4.73
CA SER A 148 -13.65 -4.40 4.52
C SER A 148 -12.43 -4.88 3.73
N THR A 149 -11.69 -4.00 3.05
CA THR A 149 -10.47 -4.38 2.32
C THR A 149 -9.30 -4.49 3.29
N PRO A 150 -8.61 -5.64 3.38
CA PRO A 150 -7.44 -5.81 4.24
C PRO A 150 -6.35 -4.79 3.94
N LYS A 151 -5.75 -4.19 4.98
CA LYS A 151 -4.71 -3.17 4.82
C LYS A 151 -3.81 -3.07 6.04
N GLY A 152 -2.49 -2.99 5.79
CA GLY A 152 -1.46 -2.83 6.81
C GLY A 152 -0.98 -4.14 7.41
N LEU A 153 0.08 -4.05 8.21
CA LEU A 153 0.67 -5.20 8.91
C LEU A 153 -0.23 -5.64 10.08
N PRO A 154 -0.47 -6.95 10.23
CA PRO A 154 -1.21 -7.48 11.38
C PRO A 154 -0.42 -7.37 12.71
N VAL A 155 0.89 -7.12 12.63
CA VAL A 155 1.75 -6.92 13.82
C VAL A 155 2.62 -5.70 13.59
N ASP A 156 2.50 -4.68 14.44
CA ASP A 156 3.29 -3.45 14.35
C ASP A 156 4.79 -3.77 14.52
N GLY A 157 5.63 -3.28 13.61
CA GLY A 157 7.07 -3.54 13.63
C GLY A 157 7.48 -4.98 13.28
N GLY A 158 6.54 -5.84 12.90
CA GLY A 158 6.83 -7.19 12.42
C GLY A 158 7.65 -7.17 11.12
N ARG A 159 8.52 -8.16 10.93
CA ARG A 159 9.37 -8.32 9.76
C ARG A 159 8.93 -9.53 8.95
N ILE A 160 8.68 -9.35 7.65
CA ILE A 160 8.37 -10.47 6.74
C ILE A 160 9.61 -11.35 6.62
N THR A 161 9.44 -12.63 6.92
CA THR A 161 10.49 -13.65 6.87
C THR A 161 10.26 -14.70 5.78
N SER A 162 9.02 -14.84 5.31
CA SER A 162 8.70 -15.70 4.20
C SER A 162 7.53 -15.12 3.39
N PHE A 163 7.66 -15.18 2.07
CA PHE A 163 6.69 -14.62 1.14
C PHE A 163 5.70 -15.69 0.65
N PHE A 164 4.59 -15.21 0.09
CA PHE A 164 3.60 -16.00 -0.64
C PHE A 164 4.22 -16.65 -1.88
N GLY A 165 3.84 -17.90 -2.17
CA GLY A 165 4.23 -18.60 -3.38
C GLY A 165 4.96 -19.92 -3.14
N SER A 166 5.52 -20.50 -4.19
CA SER A 166 6.24 -21.79 -4.13
C SER A 166 7.56 -21.63 -3.37
N ARG A 167 7.78 -22.48 -2.38
CA ARG A 167 9.01 -22.53 -1.59
C ARG A 167 9.30 -23.96 -1.14
N ASP A 168 10.53 -24.23 -0.70
CA ASP A 168 10.83 -25.47 0.01
C ASP A 168 10.30 -25.37 1.46
N HIS A 169 9.67 -26.44 1.91
CA HIS A 169 9.12 -26.50 3.26
C HIS A 169 10.26 -26.48 4.30
N PRO A 170 10.24 -25.56 5.29
CA PRO A 170 11.38 -25.32 6.18
C PRO A 170 11.79 -26.49 7.08
N LYS A 171 10.94 -27.52 7.23
CA LYS A 171 11.24 -28.73 8.03
C LYS A 171 11.46 -29.97 7.20
N SER A 172 10.69 -30.20 6.12
CA SER A 172 10.77 -31.40 5.29
C SER A 172 11.61 -31.24 4.02
N GLY A 173 11.82 -30.01 3.56
CA GLY A 173 12.49 -29.72 2.28
C GLY A 173 11.63 -29.97 1.05
N ASP A 174 10.38 -30.41 1.21
CA ASP A 174 9.47 -30.66 0.08
C ASP A 174 9.00 -29.35 -0.55
N HIS A 175 8.74 -29.37 -1.86
CA HIS A 175 8.13 -28.23 -2.53
C HIS A 175 6.71 -28.00 -2.03
N GLN A 176 6.47 -26.82 -1.46
CA GLN A 176 5.19 -26.41 -0.92
C GLN A 176 4.79 -25.03 -1.44
N PHE A 177 3.50 -24.86 -1.70
CA PHE A 177 2.94 -23.55 -1.97
C PHE A 177 2.55 -22.88 -0.64
N HIS A 178 3.14 -21.71 -0.36
CA HIS A 178 2.85 -20.89 0.82
C HIS A 178 1.68 -19.97 0.53
N THR A 179 0.54 -20.18 1.19
CA THR A 179 -0.73 -19.48 0.95
C THR A 179 -0.81 -18.09 1.60
N GLY A 180 0.24 -17.70 2.32
CA GLY A 180 0.31 -16.43 3.04
C GLY A 180 1.70 -15.82 3.08
N VAL A 181 1.95 -14.99 4.08
CA VAL A 181 3.25 -14.47 4.45
C VAL A 181 3.52 -14.77 5.92
N ASP A 182 4.78 -15.07 6.25
CA ASP A 182 5.21 -15.23 7.63
C ASP A 182 5.84 -13.93 8.13
N ILE A 183 5.32 -13.40 9.22
CA ILE A 183 5.73 -12.13 9.82
C ILE A 183 6.30 -12.42 11.20
N ALA A 184 7.64 -12.39 11.31
CA ALA A 184 8.34 -12.59 12.57
C ALA A 184 8.15 -11.37 13.49
N ALA A 185 7.84 -11.65 14.75
CA ALA A 185 7.71 -10.67 15.83
C ALA A 185 7.92 -11.37 17.17
N GLU A 186 8.09 -10.61 18.24
CA GLU A 186 8.29 -11.17 19.58
C GLU A 186 7.02 -11.90 20.08
N SER A 187 7.25 -13.04 20.74
CA SER A 187 6.13 -13.81 21.32
C SER A 187 5.37 -12.98 22.36
N GLY A 188 4.06 -12.90 22.18
CA GLY A 188 3.18 -12.11 23.03
C GLY A 188 2.88 -10.71 22.49
N TRP A 189 3.46 -10.27 21.39
CA TRP A 189 3.06 -9.03 20.73
C TRP A 189 1.63 -9.14 20.20
N PRO A 190 0.87 -8.01 20.20
CA PRO A 190 -0.52 -8.02 19.75
C PRO A 190 -0.61 -8.28 18.24
N VAL A 191 -1.52 -9.17 17.87
CA VAL A 191 -1.95 -9.40 16.48
C VAL A 191 -3.25 -8.65 16.26
N LYS A 192 -3.32 -7.82 15.21
CA LYS A 192 -4.43 -6.92 14.91
C LYS A 192 -5.18 -7.35 13.66
N ALA A 193 -6.48 -7.16 13.64
CA ALA A 193 -7.30 -7.29 12.44
C ALA A 193 -6.88 -6.27 11.38
N THR A 194 -6.72 -6.69 10.13
CA THR A 194 -6.29 -5.83 9.02
C THR A 194 -7.45 -5.16 8.29
N ALA A 195 -8.71 -5.54 8.59
CA ALA A 195 -9.94 -4.94 8.10
C ALA A 195 -11.08 -5.12 9.10
N ASP A 196 -12.18 -4.37 8.92
CA ASP A 196 -13.42 -4.59 9.66
C ASP A 196 -14.06 -5.90 9.24
N GLY A 197 -14.70 -6.62 10.17
CA GLY A 197 -15.34 -7.91 9.84
C GLY A 197 -15.94 -8.64 11.04
N VAL A 198 -16.30 -9.88 10.78
CA VAL A 198 -16.84 -10.81 11.77
C VAL A 198 -15.92 -12.04 11.86
N VAL A 199 -15.56 -12.42 13.08
CA VAL A 199 -14.74 -13.60 13.32
C VAL A 199 -15.53 -14.85 12.95
N SER A 200 -15.07 -15.56 11.93
CA SER A 200 -15.67 -16.82 11.45
C SER A 200 -15.08 -18.05 12.12
N PHE A 201 -13.84 -17.94 12.60
CA PHE A 201 -13.15 -19.01 13.33
C PHE A 201 -12.19 -18.42 14.37
N ALA A 202 -12.13 -19.02 15.58
CA ALA A 202 -11.20 -18.63 16.64
C ALA A 202 -10.97 -19.83 17.57
N ASP A 203 -10.08 -20.75 17.16
CA ASP A 203 -9.77 -21.96 17.92
C ASP A 203 -8.49 -22.63 17.39
N TRP A 204 -8.17 -23.81 17.90
CA TRP A 204 -7.07 -24.65 17.42
C TRP A 204 -7.40 -25.28 16.06
N SER A 205 -6.50 -25.13 15.10
CA SER A 205 -6.63 -25.66 13.72
C SER A 205 -5.36 -26.43 13.31
N GLY A 206 -5.14 -27.61 13.88
CA GLY A 206 -4.07 -28.52 13.47
C GLY A 206 -2.71 -27.86 13.28
N GLY A 207 -2.17 -27.91 12.06
CA GLY A 207 -0.88 -27.33 11.71
C GLY A 207 -0.80 -25.80 11.89
N SER A 208 -1.93 -25.09 11.78
CA SER A 208 -2.01 -23.63 12.00
C SER A 208 -1.96 -23.24 13.49
N GLY A 209 -2.08 -24.20 14.40
CA GLY A 209 -2.15 -23.93 15.83
C GLY A 209 -3.39 -23.11 16.20
N ASN A 210 -3.24 -22.15 17.09
CA ASN A 210 -4.32 -21.20 17.39
C ASN A 210 -4.52 -20.24 16.21
N LEU A 211 -5.67 -20.35 15.56
CA LEU A 211 -6.03 -19.63 14.32
C LEU A 211 -7.20 -18.69 14.59
N VAL A 212 -7.13 -17.48 14.07
CA VAL A 212 -8.28 -16.58 13.88
C VAL A 212 -8.54 -16.47 12.38
N ALA A 213 -9.81 -16.62 11.97
CA ALA A 213 -10.28 -16.28 10.64
C ALA A 213 -11.36 -15.20 10.74
N ILE A 214 -11.31 -14.21 9.86
CA ILE A 214 -12.23 -13.07 9.84
C ILE A 214 -12.81 -12.92 8.45
N GLU A 215 -14.14 -12.84 8.36
CA GLU A 215 -14.87 -12.51 7.14
C GLU A 215 -15.13 -11.00 7.11
N HIS A 216 -14.67 -10.33 6.04
CA HIS A 216 -14.72 -8.87 5.92
C HIS A 216 -15.85 -8.36 5.00
N GLY A 217 -16.55 -9.28 4.33
CA GLY A 217 -17.49 -8.92 3.25
C GLY A 217 -16.75 -8.67 1.92
N PHE A 218 -17.52 -8.37 0.88
CA PHE A 218 -17.01 -8.19 -0.50
C PHE A 218 -16.09 -9.33 -0.98
N GLY A 219 -16.24 -10.54 -0.46
CA GLY A 219 -15.45 -11.72 -0.75
C GLY A 219 -14.08 -11.77 -0.10
N PHE A 220 -13.71 -10.82 0.79
CA PHE A 220 -12.47 -10.88 1.53
C PHE A 220 -12.59 -11.67 2.83
N SER A 221 -11.58 -12.51 3.08
CA SER A 221 -11.32 -13.12 4.38
C SER A 221 -9.83 -13.10 4.71
N THR A 222 -9.50 -13.06 5.99
CA THR A 222 -8.11 -13.10 6.47
C THR A 222 -7.93 -14.15 7.55
N TYR A 223 -6.71 -14.72 7.58
CA TYR A 223 -6.33 -15.78 8.51
C TYR A 223 -5.05 -15.39 9.24
N TYR A 224 -5.04 -15.64 10.56
CA TYR A 224 -3.94 -15.29 11.47
C TYR A 224 -3.59 -16.52 12.31
N ALA A 225 -2.54 -17.24 11.91
CA ALA A 225 -2.16 -18.51 12.52
C ALA A 225 -0.97 -18.38 13.51
N HIS A 226 -0.68 -19.46 14.19
CA HIS A 226 0.41 -19.65 15.15
C HIS A 226 0.33 -18.78 16.40
N ASN A 227 -0.86 -18.24 16.72
CA ASN A 227 -1.04 -17.40 17.90
C ASN A 227 -0.73 -18.15 19.19
N ARG A 228 -0.15 -17.47 20.18
CA ARG A 228 0.03 -17.97 21.53
C ARG A 228 -1.30 -18.10 22.27
N ARG A 229 -2.17 -17.09 22.10
CA ARG A 229 -3.52 -17.05 22.66
C ARG A 229 -4.41 -16.17 21.78
N LEU A 230 -5.70 -16.43 21.80
CA LEU A 230 -6.72 -15.67 21.09
C LEU A 230 -7.39 -14.67 22.03
N SER A 231 -7.81 -13.52 21.51
CA SER A 231 -8.50 -12.46 22.27
C SER A 231 -9.96 -12.28 21.80
N VAL A 232 -10.37 -13.03 20.80
CA VAL A 232 -11.70 -12.93 20.17
C VAL A 232 -12.35 -14.29 20.13
N ARG A 233 -13.66 -14.31 19.89
CA ARG A 233 -14.49 -15.52 19.74
C ARG A 233 -15.29 -15.48 18.45
N ILE A 234 -15.71 -16.63 17.97
CA ILE A 234 -16.57 -16.77 16.80
C ILE A 234 -17.83 -15.90 16.95
N GLY A 235 -18.22 -15.22 15.86
CA GLY A 235 -19.36 -14.30 15.80
C GLY A 235 -19.07 -12.89 16.34
N GLN A 236 -17.87 -12.63 16.89
CA GLN A 236 -17.51 -11.30 17.34
C GLN A 236 -17.22 -10.38 16.15
N THR A 237 -17.84 -9.19 16.16
CA THR A 237 -17.48 -8.09 15.24
C THR A 237 -16.18 -7.44 15.70
N VAL A 238 -15.29 -7.21 14.76
CA VAL A 238 -13.98 -6.54 14.96
C VAL A 238 -13.79 -5.42 13.95
N LYS A 239 -13.06 -4.40 14.34
CA LYS A 239 -12.63 -3.33 13.45
C LYS A 239 -11.15 -3.48 13.11
N ARG A 240 -10.74 -2.90 12.00
CA ARG A 240 -9.31 -2.79 11.67
C ARG A 240 -8.55 -2.18 12.84
N GLY A 241 -7.45 -2.84 13.24
CA GLY A 241 -6.64 -2.43 14.37
C GLY A 241 -7.01 -3.08 15.70
N ASP A 242 -8.16 -3.73 15.83
CA ASP A 242 -8.54 -4.44 17.04
C ASP A 242 -7.60 -5.63 17.30
N VAL A 243 -7.23 -5.84 18.56
CA VAL A 243 -6.38 -6.96 18.96
C VAL A 243 -7.21 -8.25 18.96
N ILE A 244 -6.82 -9.20 18.09
CA ILE A 244 -7.51 -10.48 17.89
C ILE A 244 -6.76 -11.67 18.49
N GLY A 245 -5.47 -11.51 18.78
CA GLY A 245 -4.62 -12.54 19.33
C GLY A 245 -3.25 -11.99 19.72
N TYR A 246 -2.34 -12.89 20.03
CA TYR A 246 -0.96 -12.55 20.39
C TYR A 246 0.00 -13.50 19.68
N VAL A 247 1.09 -12.95 19.15
CA VAL A 247 2.14 -13.69 18.46
C VAL A 247 2.62 -14.88 19.28
N GLY A 248 2.73 -16.02 18.62
CA GLY A 248 3.18 -17.26 19.24
C GLY A 248 4.00 -18.13 18.29
N SER A 249 4.04 -19.42 18.61
CA SER A 249 4.70 -20.45 17.80
C SER A 249 3.93 -21.76 17.94
N THR A 250 2.59 -21.70 17.95
CA THR A 250 1.72 -22.87 18.10
C THR A 250 1.53 -23.61 16.76
N GLY A 251 1.23 -24.89 16.82
CA GLY A 251 1.07 -25.71 15.61
C GLY A 251 2.40 -26.03 14.91
N ASN A 252 2.42 -26.01 13.59
CA ASN A 252 3.61 -26.33 12.80
C ASN A 252 4.45 -25.07 12.52
N SER A 253 5.09 -24.54 13.55
CA SER A 253 5.92 -23.33 13.50
C SER A 253 7.37 -23.65 13.83
N THR A 254 8.30 -22.85 13.33
CA THR A 254 9.76 -22.94 13.62
C THR A 254 10.22 -21.89 14.63
N GLY A 255 9.39 -20.92 14.97
CA GLY A 255 9.70 -19.85 15.91
C GLY A 255 8.57 -18.83 15.99
N PRO A 256 8.66 -17.80 16.84
CA PRO A 256 7.60 -16.81 17.02
C PRO A 256 7.35 -15.99 15.74
N HIS A 257 6.17 -16.15 15.14
CA HIS A 257 5.69 -15.39 13.99
C HIS A 257 4.17 -15.47 13.88
N VAL A 258 3.59 -14.65 13.02
CA VAL A 258 2.22 -14.79 12.54
C VAL A 258 2.28 -15.23 11.07
N HIS A 259 1.64 -16.34 10.77
CA HIS A 259 1.32 -16.70 9.39
C HIS A 259 0.02 -15.98 9.03
N TYR A 260 0.11 -15.08 8.04
CA TYR A 260 -0.98 -14.21 7.62
C TYR A 260 -1.40 -14.47 6.18
N GLU A 261 -2.68 -14.72 5.98
CA GLU A 261 -3.25 -14.95 4.66
C GLU A 261 -4.35 -13.91 4.36
N VAL A 262 -4.43 -13.52 3.09
CA VAL A 262 -5.56 -12.77 2.51
C VAL A 262 -6.21 -13.64 1.45
N TRP A 263 -7.50 -13.82 1.55
CA TRP A 263 -8.29 -14.55 0.57
C TRP A 263 -9.29 -13.62 -0.10
N LYS A 264 -9.54 -13.85 -1.38
CA LYS A 264 -10.53 -13.15 -2.18
C LYS A 264 -11.36 -14.15 -2.96
N ASP A 265 -12.67 -14.13 -2.76
CA ASP A 265 -13.64 -15.02 -3.43
C ASP A 265 -13.20 -16.51 -3.33
N GLY A 266 -12.78 -16.94 -2.13
CA GLY A 266 -12.36 -18.30 -1.82
C GLY A 266 -10.99 -18.71 -2.38
N LYS A 267 -10.17 -17.78 -2.85
CA LYS A 267 -8.81 -18.03 -3.36
C LYS A 267 -7.77 -17.25 -2.57
N PRO A 268 -6.63 -17.87 -2.21
CA PRO A 268 -5.54 -17.17 -1.55
C PRO A 268 -4.91 -16.16 -2.50
N MET A 269 -4.71 -14.94 -2.00
CA MET A 269 -4.08 -13.83 -2.70
C MET A 269 -2.72 -13.53 -2.08
N ASN A 270 -1.78 -12.99 -2.87
CA ASN A 270 -0.51 -12.53 -2.32
C ASN A 270 -0.73 -11.37 -1.34
N PRO A 271 -0.47 -11.56 -0.03
CA PRO A 271 -0.73 -10.52 0.97
C PRO A 271 0.16 -9.28 0.82
N SER A 272 1.28 -9.35 0.12
CA SER A 272 2.25 -8.24 0.00
C SER A 272 1.61 -6.95 -0.53
N GLY A 273 0.63 -7.05 -1.44
CA GLY A 273 -0.10 -5.88 -1.96
C GLY A 273 -0.98 -5.18 -0.92
N TYR A 274 -1.34 -5.87 0.15
CA TYR A 274 -2.21 -5.37 1.23
C TYR A 274 -1.41 -4.83 2.43
N LEU A 275 -0.14 -5.24 2.60
CA LEU A 275 0.68 -4.89 3.78
C LEU A 275 1.15 -3.44 3.75
N ASP A 276 1.47 -2.88 2.59
CA ASP A 276 1.98 -1.51 2.43
C ASP A 276 0.86 -0.45 2.37
N GLY A 277 -0.38 -0.87 2.44
CA GLY A 277 -1.52 0.03 2.32
C GLY A 277 -1.70 0.64 0.92
N ARG A 278 -1.12 0.03 -0.09
CA ARG A 278 -1.25 0.37 -1.52
C ARG A 278 -2.12 -0.69 -2.22
N ALA A 279 -3.34 -0.89 -1.73
CA ALA A 279 -4.32 -1.72 -2.41
C ALA A 279 -5.23 -0.85 -3.28
#